data_45f5039fad9e95cfb5ec54174dd114f8
#
_entry.id   45f5039fad9e95cfb5ec54174dd114f8
#
_cell.length_a   1.000
_cell.length_b   1.000
_cell.length_c   1.000
_cell.angle_alpha   90.00
_cell.angle_beta   90.00
_cell.angle_gamma   90.00
#
_symmetry.space_group_name_H-M   'P 1'
#
loop_
_entity.id
_entity.type
_entity.pdbx_description
1 polymer ?
#
loop_
_entity_poly.entity_id
_entity_poly.type
_entity_poly.pdbx_seq_one_letter_code
_entity_poly.pdbx_strand_id
1 'polypeptide(L)'
;MSTAAQTTGRGRFYGYPLAVYCFVMGFAASSFFLHSRGIFFPMWMADFAVDKTQISLAISLTLFTGSCCAPLTGFCLDRFPVRGIILLACIWLAIGYLLLRFVDGYAAFLAVLVLFQGIGWTGVGPLAQTKLMVNWFSRNRGVALGVAIMGISVAGIMMPTVATLLAENLGWRDTYTLYAGVIVALILPATWLMVKQDPAVLGQYPDGDPAPPKQHNTAPGSEKSQGFKATYWEFLSSKAFWSIVITFGLMNGVYSAMITHLPTYLTSELNFDLYDASYLLGIAGGFAIAGKVVLGWMMDRFNARATVLSAVAAYFLSTVIFMNASSYSLLIVAAGLFGLGFGGMVPVRSVLLSRLFGVARFSRVNGLLSFFLAPATFWVLITGYVADVTGTYVTAFQVWACAFALAGLISSLVRLPDRSQAIA
;
A
#
# COMPACT_ATOMS: atom_id res chain seq x y z
N MET A 1 7.13 42.72 41.27
CA MET A 1 7.90 42.15 40.14
C MET A 1 6.94 41.42 39.25
N SER A 2 6.67 42.01 38.10
CA SER A 2 5.64 41.61 37.14
C SER A 2 6.10 40.37 36.38
N THR A 3 5.36 39.26 36.52
CA THR A 3 5.48 38.09 35.67
C THR A 3 4.85 38.43 34.31
N ALA A 4 5.73 38.74 33.35
CA ALA A 4 5.32 38.90 31.96
C ALA A 4 4.73 37.57 31.46
N ALA A 5 3.42 37.53 31.32
CA ALA A 5 2.72 36.47 30.57
C ALA A 5 3.22 36.53 29.12
N GLN A 6 4.04 35.59 28.74
CA GLN A 6 4.38 35.37 27.34
C GLN A 6 3.07 35.00 26.62
N THR A 7 2.52 35.97 25.91
CA THR A 7 1.48 35.78 24.92
C THR A 7 2.06 34.92 23.79
N THR A 8 1.98 33.60 23.95
CA THR A 8 2.20 32.67 22.84
C THR A 8 1.13 32.94 21.79
N GLY A 9 1.53 33.69 20.75
CA GLY A 9 0.69 33.86 19.56
C GLY A 9 0.21 32.49 19.13
N ARG A 10 -1.13 32.31 19.05
CA ARG A 10 -1.77 31.09 18.51
C ARG A 10 -1.41 30.97 17.03
N GLY A 11 -0.17 30.59 16.74
CA GLY A 11 0.21 30.14 15.41
C GLY A 11 -0.64 28.92 15.02
N ARG A 12 -1.11 28.91 13.80
CA ARG A 12 -1.90 27.79 13.25
C ARG A 12 -1.11 26.49 13.45
N PHE A 13 -1.75 25.45 13.98
CA PHE A 13 -1.10 24.15 14.24
C PHE A 13 -0.49 23.58 12.96
N TYR A 14 0.81 23.32 12.98
CA TYR A 14 1.57 22.94 11.80
C TYR A 14 1.30 21.50 11.33
N GLY A 15 0.71 20.66 12.17
CA GLY A 15 0.35 19.27 11.84
C GLY A 15 -0.55 19.15 10.61
N TYR A 16 -1.48 20.12 10.37
CA TYR A 16 -2.36 20.07 9.20
C TYR A 16 -1.62 20.26 7.87
N PRO A 17 -0.79 21.31 7.67
CA PRO A 17 0.06 21.39 6.48
C PRO A 17 0.94 20.16 6.27
N LEU A 18 1.47 19.57 7.34
CA LEU A 18 2.26 18.36 7.25
C LEU A 18 1.44 17.14 6.79
N ALA A 19 0.18 17.02 7.22
CA ALA A 19 -0.72 15.97 6.75
C ALA A 19 -1.04 16.11 5.24
N VAL A 20 -1.23 17.34 4.76
CA VAL A 20 -1.39 17.64 3.33
C VAL A 20 -0.11 17.29 2.55
N TYR A 21 1.06 17.64 3.09
CA TYR A 21 2.33 17.21 2.48
C TYR A 21 2.42 15.69 2.38
N CYS A 22 2.09 14.95 3.44
CA CYS A 22 2.09 13.49 3.42
C CYS A 22 1.12 12.92 2.37
N PHE A 23 -0.06 13.56 2.21
CA PHE A 23 -1.01 13.22 1.13
C PHE A 23 -0.36 13.36 -0.25
N VAL A 24 0.27 14.52 -0.54
CA VAL A 24 0.92 14.79 -1.84
C VAL A 24 2.09 13.84 -2.08
N MET A 25 2.92 13.61 -1.06
CA MET A 25 4.03 12.65 -1.12
C MET A 25 3.52 11.22 -1.39
N GLY A 26 2.46 10.79 -0.69
CA GLY A 26 1.83 9.49 -0.90
C GLY A 26 1.21 9.35 -2.29
N PHE A 27 0.56 10.40 -2.78
CA PHE A 27 0.05 10.46 -4.15
C PHE A 27 1.18 10.26 -5.17
N ALA A 28 2.23 11.10 -5.14
CA ALA A 28 3.32 11.04 -6.10
C ALA A 28 4.07 9.70 -6.03
N ALA A 29 4.46 9.27 -4.84
CA ALA A 29 5.21 8.03 -4.66
C ALA A 29 4.45 6.80 -5.15
N SER A 30 3.14 6.67 -4.83
CA SER A 30 2.33 5.53 -5.27
C SER A 30 1.96 5.61 -6.75
N SER A 31 1.81 6.82 -7.30
CA SER A 31 1.62 7.04 -8.72
C SER A 31 2.75 6.41 -9.53
N PHE A 32 3.96 6.76 -9.19
CA PHE A 32 5.14 6.37 -9.97
C PHE A 32 5.55 4.91 -9.72
N PHE A 33 5.38 4.44 -8.50
CA PHE A 33 5.79 3.10 -8.12
C PHE A 33 4.72 2.03 -8.37
N LEU A 34 3.45 2.31 -8.06
CA LEU A 34 2.41 1.28 -7.99
C LEU A 34 1.44 1.32 -9.17
N HIS A 35 0.92 2.50 -9.49
CA HIS A 35 -0.24 2.64 -10.38
C HIS A 35 0.11 2.85 -11.86
N SER A 36 1.36 3.19 -12.19
CA SER A 36 1.81 3.34 -13.60
C SER A 36 2.30 2.05 -14.23
N ARG A 37 2.83 1.12 -13.43
CA ARG A 37 3.58 -0.05 -13.94
C ARG A 37 2.76 -0.98 -14.84
N GLY A 38 1.47 -1.16 -14.56
CA GLY A 38 0.59 -1.98 -15.40
C GLY A 38 0.39 -1.39 -16.79
N ILE A 39 0.38 -0.06 -16.88
CA ILE A 39 0.27 0.67 -18.16
C ILE A 39 1.55 0.50 -18.99
N PHE A 40 2.71 0.54 -18.36
CA PHE A 40 3.99 0.38 -19.05
C PHE A 40 4.37 -1.09 -19.31
N PHE A 41 3.68 -2.05 -18.71
CA PHE A 41 3.99 -3.47 -18.79
C PHE A 41 4.12 -3.97 -20.25
N PRO A 42 3.14 -3.75 -21.17
CA PRO A 42 3.26 -4.17 -22.55
C PRO A 42 4.37 -3.43 -23.30
N MET A 43 4.66 -2.16 -22.96
CA MET A 43 5.75 -1.41 -23.57
C MET A 43 7.13 -1.98 -23.18
N TRP A 44 7.31 -2.39 -21.94
CA TRP A 44 8.55 -3.05 -21.47
C TRP A 44 8.75 -4.41 -22.14
N MET A 45 7.66 -5.19 -22.32
CA MET A 45 7.74 -6.46 -23.05
C MET A 45 8.23 -6.25 -24.49
N ALA A 46 7.65 -5.28 -25.18
CA ALA A 46 8.01 -4.97 -26.57
C ALA A 46 9.44 -4.45 -26.69
N ASP A 47 9.87 -3.58 -25.79
CA ASP A 47 11.14 -2.88 -25.87
C ASP A 47 12.34 -3.79 -25.52
N PHE A 48 12.17 -4.68 -24.55
CA PHE A 48 13.21 -5.64 -24.15
C PHE A 48 13.07 -7.00 -24.86
N ALA A 49 12.07 -7.20 -25.72
CA ALA A 49 11.75 -8.47 -26.38
C ALA A 49 11.66 -9.65 -25.40
N VAL A 50 10.95 -9.45 -24.30
CA VAL A 50 10.80 -10.42 -23.20
C VAL A 50 9.32 -10.80 -23.00
N ASP A 51 9.09 -11.94 -22.35
CA ASP A 51 7.77 -12.46 -22.06
C ASP A 51 7.15 -11.83 -20.79
N LYS A 52 5.87 -12.15 -20.53
CA LYS A 52 5.13 -11.68 -19.36
C LYS A 52 5.79 -12.14 -18.05
N THR A 53 6.34 -13.36 -18.05
CA THR A 53 7.03 -13.96 -16.89
C THR A 53 8.21 -13.12 -16.46
N GLN A 54 9.04 -12.68 -17.40
CA GLN A 54 10.23 -11.89 -17.10
C GLN A 54 9.89 -10.52 -16.54
N ILE A 55 8.96 -9.77 -17.14
CA ILE A 55 8.52 -8.47 -16.56
C ILE A 55 7.87 -8.68 -15.21
N SER A 56 7.05 -9.73 -15.05
CA SER A 56 6.40 -10.06 -13.76
C SER A 56 7.43 -10.41 -12.69
N LEU A 57 8.52 -11.08 -13.05
CA LEU A 57 9.64 -11.35 -12.14
C LEU A 57 10.29 -10.05 -11.66
N ALA A 58 10.56 -9.13 -12.57
CA ALA A 58 11.15 -7.84 -12.23
C ALA A 58 10.27 -7.06 -11.22
N ILE A 59 8.96 -7.01 -11.47
CA ILE A 59 8.01 -6.35 -10.57
C ILE A 59 7.91 -7.08 -9.22
N SER A 60 7.81 -8.41 -9.24
CA SER A 60 7.72 -9.23 -8.01
C SER A 60 8.95 -9.06 -7.13
N LEU A 61 10.15 -9.11 -7.71
CA LEU A 61 11.40 -8.90 -6.99
C LEU A 61 11.51 -7.46 -6.44
N THR A 62 11.04 -6.47 -7.20
CA THR A 62 10.99 -5.07 -6.72
C THR A 62 10.13 -4.92 -5.47
N LEU A 63 8.93 -5.48 -5.49
CA LEU A 63 8.00 -5.45 -4.35
C LEU A 63 8.53 -6.26 -3.17
N PHE A 64 9.12 -7.43 -3.44
CA PHE A 64 9.70 -8.30 -2.43
C PHE A 64 10.87 -7.60 -1.72
N THR A 65 11.77 -6.98 -2.49
CA THR A 65 12.91 -6.22 -1.95
C THR A 65 12.42 -5.07 -1.07
N GLY A 66 11.40 -4.33 -1.50
CA GLY A 66 10.76 -3.31 -0.66
C GLY A 66 10.24 -3.88 0.65
N SER A 67 9.56 -5.02 0.62
CA SER A 67 9.04 -5.68 1.82
C SER A 67 10.16 -6.14 2.75
N CYS A 68 11.25 -6.68 2.22
CA CYS A 68 12.43 -7.09 3.00
C CYS A 68 13.19 -5.91 3.60
N CYS A 69 13.23 -4.76 2.90
CA CYS A 69 13.90 -3.55 3.39
C CYS A 69 13.05 -2.74 4.38
N ALA A 70 11.74 -2.98 4.45
CA ALA A 70 10.83 -2.23 5.32
C ALA A 70 11.22 -2.25 6.82
N PRO A 71 11.65 -3.38 7.43
CA PRO A 71 12.11 -3.40 8.82
C PRO A 71 13.36 -2.53 9.06
N LEU A 72 14.30 -2.55 8.10
CA LEU A 72 15.52 -1.72 8.17
C LEU A 72 15.17 -0.24 8.06
N THR A 73 14.28 0.12 7.13
CA THR A 73 13.79 1.50 6.99
C THR A 73 13.06 1.95 8.25
N GLY A 74 12.24 1.09 8.86
CA GLY A 74 11.58 1.37 10.15
C GLY A 74 12.60 1.66 11.26
N PHE A 75 13.63 0.83 11.39
CA PHE A 75 14.74 1.07 12.34
C PHE A 75 15.45 2.41 12.07
N CYS A 76 15.71 2.73 10.80
CA CYS A 76 16.32 4.02 10.44
C CYS A 76 15.42 5.20 10.80
N LEU A 77 14.10 5.12 10.56
CA LEU A 77 13.12 6.14 10.92
C LEU A 77 12.98 6.36 12.43
N ASP A 78 13.32 5.34 13.25
CA ASP A 78 13.35 5.49 14.71
C ASP A 78 14.64 6.14 15.23
N ARG A 79 15.76 5.94 14.53
CA ARG A 79 17.09 6.37 14.99
C ARG A 79 17.57 7.69 14.36
N PHE A 80 17.15 7.98 13.13
CA PHE A 80 17.61 9.13 12.36
C PHE A 80 16.46 10.11 12.08
N PRO A 81 16.77 11.39 11.77
CA PRO A 81 15.75 12.38 11.42
C PRO A 81 14.92 11.93 10.22
N VAL A 82 13.60 11.84 10.40
CA VAL A 82 12.65 11.37 9.35
C VAL A 82 12.82 12.17 8.05
N ARG A 83 13.06 13.49 8.16
CA ARG A 83 13.33 14.35 7.00
C ARG A 83 14.52 13.86 6.18
N GLY A 84 15.62 13.48 6.83
CA GLY A 84 16.82 12.98 6.15
C GLY A 84 16.57 11.67 5.41
N ILE A 85 15.81 10.75 6.02
CA ILE A 85 15.44 9.47 5.39
C ILE A 85 14.59 9.70 4.15
N ILE A 86 13.58 10.58 4.22
CA ILE A 86 12.72 10.90 3.07
C ILE A 86 13.53 11.56 1.95
N LEU A 87 14.41 12.53 2.27
CA LEU A 87 15.27 13.17 1.27
C LEU A 87 16.17 12.18 0.57
N LEU A 88 16.84 11.31 1.33
CA LEU A 88 17.70 10.27 0.77
C LEU A 88 16.91 9.33 -0.14
N ALA A 89 15.73 8.90 0.28
CA ALA A 89 14.86 8.05 -0.51
C ALA A 89 14.34 8.73 -1.78
N CYS A 90 14.01 10.03 -1.74
CA CYS A 90 13.65 10.82 -2.91
C CYS A 90 14.80 10.89 -3.93
N ILE A 91 16.02 11.19 -3.46
CA ILE A 91 17.22 11.23 -4.31
C ILE A 91 17.47 9.84 -4.93
N TRP A 92 17.38 8.79 -4.12
CA TRP A 92 17.57 7.41 -4.55
C TRP A 92 16.57 7.01 -5.65
N LEU A 93 15.28 7.32 -5.46
CA LEU A 93 14.23 7.08 -6.47
C LEU A 93 14.46 7.90 -7.73
N ALA A 94 14.80 9.18 -7.61
CA ALA A 94 15.03 10.05 -8.75
C ALA A 94 16.20 9.54 -9.62
N ILE A 95 17.29 9.10 -8.97
CA ILE A 95 18.43 8.46 -9.68
C ILE A 95 17.93 7.20 -10.40
N GLY A 96 17.18 6.33 -9.73
CA GLY A 96 16.64 5.12 -10.36
C GLY A 96 15.76 5.41 -11.56
N TYR A 97 14.86 6.39 -11.46
CA TYR A 97 14.00 6.79 -12.58
C TYR A 97 14.78 7.40 -13.75
N LEU A 98 15.85 8.19 -13.47
CA LEU A 98 16.73 8.70 -14.50
C LEU A 98 17.55 7.59 -15.18
N LEU A 99 18.03 6.62 -14.40
CA LEU A 99 18.79 5.48 -14.96
C LEU A 99 17.95 4.66 -15.93
N LEU A 100 16.63 4.55 -15.74
CA LEU A 100 15.73 3.84 -16.66
C LEU A 100 15.75 4.41 -18.08
N ARG A 101 16.13 5.68 -18.27
CA ARG A 101 16.31 6.28 -19.59
C ARG A 101 17.41 5.59 -20.42
N PHE A 102 18.47 5.16 -19.74
CA PHE A 102 19.70 4.66 -20.35
C PHE A 102 19.82 3.12 -20.34
N VAL A 103 18.74 2.45 -19.97
CA VAL A 103 18.71 0.99 -19.89
C VAL A 103 18.40 0.39 -21.26
N ASP A 104 19.35 -0.39 -21.82
CA ASP A 104 19.20 -1.04 -23.11
C ASP A 104 18.84 -2.53 -23.03
N GLY A 105 18.94 -3.14 -21.84
CA GLY A 105 18.69 -4.56 -21.66
C GLY A 105 17.93 -4.92 -20.41
N TYR A 106 17.20 -6.05 -20.46
CA TYR A 106 16.37 -6.55 -19.38
C TYR A 106 17.10 -6.70 -18.02
N ALA A 107 18.34 -7.21 -18.02
CA ALA A 107 19.09 -7.39 -16.78
C ALA A 107 19.37 -6.06 -16.05
N ALA A 108 19.73 -5.01 -16.79
CA ALA A 108 19.91 -3.68 -16.23
C ALA A 108 18.59 -3.07 -15.77
N PHE A 109 17.51 -3.25 -16.54
CA PHE A 109 16.15 -2.85 -16.15
C PHE A 109 15.73 -3.48 -14.82
N LEU A 110 15.87 -4.80 -14.71
CA LEU A 110 15.57 -5.54 -13.47
C LEU A 110 16.39 -5.01 -12.29
N ALA A 111 17.70 -4.80 -12.48
CA ALA A 111 18.58 -4.30 -11.43
C ALA A 111 18.16 -2.89 -10.95
N VAL A 112 17.83 -1.99 -11.88
CA VAL A 112 17.38 -0.63 -11.54
C VAL A 112 16.04 -0.67 -10.79
N LEU A 113 15.06 -1.45 -11.24
CA LEU A 113 13.80 -1.58 -10.55
C LEU A 113 13.98 -2.10 -9.12
N VAL A 114 14.70 -3.20 -8.95
CA VAL A 114 14.90 -3.86 -7.66
C VAL A 114 15.66 -2.97 -6.68
N LEU A 115 16.81 -2.44 -7.11
CA LEU A 115 17.71 -1.69 -6.23
C LEU A 115 17.20 -0.28 -5.93
N PHE A 116 16.67 0.42 -6.92
CA PHE A 116 16.28 1.82 -6.73
C PHE A 116 14.81 1.95 -6.36
N GLN A 117 13.90 1.35 -7.10
CA GLN A 117 12.47 1.50 -6.79
C GLN A 117 12.06 0.69 -5.57
N GLY A 118 12.50 -0.58 -5.45
CA GLY A 118 12.15 -1.44 -4.32
C GLY A 118 12.61 -0.86 -2.99
N ILE A 119 13.86 -0.42 -2.89
CA ILE A 119 14.42 0.16 -1.67
C ILE A 119 13.84 1.58 -1.42
N GLY A 120 13.85 2.43 -2.43
CA GLY A 120 13.45 3.84 -2.30
C GLY A 120 12.00 4.02 -1.88
N TRP A 121 11.08 3.15 -2.36
CA TRP A 121 9.67 3.15 -1.95
C TRP A 121 9.49 3.08 -0.44
N THR A 122 10.33 2.34 0.28
CA THR A 122 10.17 2.16 1.74
C THR A 122 10.35 3.45 2.52
N GLY A 123 11.19 4.38 2.02
CA GLY A 123 11.49 5.65 2.69
C GLY A 123 10.51 6.78 2.39
N VAL A 124 9.74 6.71 1.28
CA VAL A 124 8.72 7.73 0.92
C VAL A 124 7.29 7.20 1.10
N GLY A 125 7.12 5.91 1.25
CA GLY A 125 5.83 5.24 1.35
C GLY A 125 5.16 5.38 2.72
N PRO A 126 4.18 4.49 3.01
CA PRO A 126 3.35 4.58 4.21
C PRO A 126 4.10 4.57 5.55
N LEU A 127 5.31 3.99 5.60
CA LEU A 127 6.12 3.95 6.84
C LEU A 127 6.52 5.35 7.31
N ALA A 128 7.10 6.17 6.42
CA ALA A 128 7.51 7.53 6.75
C ALA A 128 6.30 8.43 7.07
N GLN A 129 5.21 8.30 6.30
CA GLN A 129 3.96 9.03 6.54
C GLN A 129 3.39 8.71 7.93
N THR A 130 3.32 7.41 8.26
CA THR A 130 2.84 6.97 9.57
C THR A 130 3.69 7.53 10.70
N LYS A 131 5.02 7.49 10.57
CA LYS A 131 5.94 8.02 11.58
C LYS A 131 5.71 9.51 11.81
N LEU A 132 5.58 10.32 10.76
CA LEU A 132 5.30 11.75 10.87
C LEU A 132 3.96 12.00 11.57
N MET A 133 2.89 11.33 11.14
CA MET A 133 1.56 11.53 11.72
C MET A 133 1.50 11.09 13.19
N VAL A 134 2.17 10.01 13.56
CA VAL A 134 2.26 9.55 14.95
C VAL A 134 2.99 10.53 15.85
N ASN A 135 4.01 11.23 15.34
CA ASN A 135 4.74 12.22 16.11
C ASN A 135 3.94 13.53 16.32
N TRP A 136 3.14 13.93 15.31
CA TRP A 136 2.41 15.20 15.33
C TRP A 136 1.01 15.12 15.92
N PHE A 137 0.38 13.94 15.91
CA PHE A 137 -1.00 13.74 16.36
C PHE A 137 -1.07 12.64 17.42
N SER A 138 -1.79 12.92 18.50
CA SER A 138 -2.04 12.00 19.60
C SER A 138 -3.52 11.59 19.63
N ARG A 139 -4.42 12.55 19.85
CA ARG A 139 -5.87 12.36 19.92
C ARG A 139 -6.49 12.13 18.53
N ASN A 140 -6.10 12.93 17.54
CA ASN A 140 -6.65 12.89 16.18
C ASN A 140 -5.80 12.03 15.21
N ARG A 141 -4.97 11.12 15.75
CA ARG A 141 -4.01 10.30 14.98
C ARG A 141 -4.68 9.51 13.85
N GLY A 142 -5.87 8.93 14.09
CA GLY A 142 -6.59 8.14 13.09
C GLY A 142 -7.01 8.98 11.87
N VAL A 143 -7.54 10.18 12.12
CA VAL A 143 -7.94 11.11 11.04
C VAL A 143 -6.73 11.60 10.26
N ALA A 144 -5.66 11.99 10.96
CA ALA A 144 -4.43 12.46 10.34
C ALA A 144 -3.77 11.39 9.46
N LEU A 145 -3.70 10.15 9.93
CA LEU A 145 -3.25 8.99 9.16
C LEU A 145 -4.15 8.74 7.96
N GLY A 146 -5.47 8.82 8.14
CA GLY A 146 -6.45 8.66 7.06
C GLY A 146 -6.20 9.66 5.94
N VAL A 147 -6.04 10.94 6.27
CA VAL A 147 -5.74 12.00 5.29
C VAL A 147 -4.39 11.76 4.61
N ALA A 148 -3.33 11.47 5.37
CA ALA A 148 -1.99 11.23 4.83
C ALA A 148 -1.95 10.07 3.82
N ILE A 149 -2.64 8.96 4.12
CA ILE A 149 -2.64 7.75 3.27
C ILE A 149 -3.66 7.85 2.12
N MET A 150 -4.64 8.76 2.20
CA MET A 150 -5.65 8.95 1.15
C MET A 150 -5.02 9.30 -0.20
N GLY A 151 -3.85 9.97 -0.22
CA GLY A 151 -3.10 10.25 -1.44
C GLY A 151 -2.82 9.01 -2.30
N ILE A 152 -2.50 7.88 -1.66
CA ILE A 152 -2.30 6.59 -2.36
C ILE A 152 -3.58 6.13 -3.08
N SER A 153 -4.75 6.34 -2.47
CA SER A 153 -6.02 5.94 -3.08
C SER A 153 -6.42 6.84 -4.24
N VAL A 154 -6.19 8.16 -4.09
CA VAL A 154 -6.43 9.14 -5.17
C VAL A 154 -5.50 8.87 -6.36
N ALA A 155 -4.25 8.48 -6.10
CA ALA A 155 -3.33 8.04 -7.17
C ALA A 155 -3.88 6.82 -7.94
N GLY A 156 -4.49 5.86 -7.25
CA GLY A 156 -5.11 4.71 -7.89
C GLY A 156 -6.27 5.05 -8.83
N ILE A 157 -6.96 6.17 -8.59
CA ILE A 157 -8.04 6.65 -9.47
C ILE A 157 -7.46 7.40 -10.67
N MET A 158 -6.54 8.34 -10.44
CA MET A 158 -6.11 9.31 -11.46
C MET A 158 -4.93 8.79 -12.29
N MET A 159 -4.00 8.11 -11.63
CA MET A 159 -2.70 7.83 -12.25
C MET A 159 -2.74 6.84 -13.42
N PRO A 160 -3.59 5.82 -13.45
CA PRO A 160 -3.68 4.96 -14.63
C PRO A 160 -3.94 5.77 -15.92
N THR A 161 -4.94 6.66 -15.91
CA THR A 161 -5.27 7.52 -17.07
C THR A 161 -4.15 8.51 -17.39
N VAL A 162 -3.55 9.14 -16.36
CA VAL A 162 -2.41 10.06 -16.56
C VAL A 162 -1.21 9.30 -17.13
N ALA A 163 -0.93 8.11 -16.63
CA ALA A 163 0.18 7.28 -17.12
C ALA A 163 -0.03 6.84 -18.56
N THR A 164 -1.27 6.52 -18.99
CA THR A 164 -1.62 6.21 -20.37
C THR A 164 -1.36 7.43 -21.27
N LEU A 165 -1.85 8.61 -20.88
CA LEU A 165 -1.61 9.84 -21.63
C LEU A 165 -0.12 10.14 -21.80
N LEU A 166 0.67 9.99 -20.72
CA LEU A 166 2.11 10.20 -20.78
C LEU A 166 2.81 9.13 -21.62
N ALA A 167 2.39 7.88 -21.50
CA ALA A 167 2.94 6.75 -22.23
C ALA A 167 2.78 6.92 -23.76
N GLU A 168 1.61 7.37 -24.23
CA GLU A 168 1.32 7.57 -25.64
C GLU A 168 2.05 8.78 -26.22
N ASN A 169 2.21 9.87 -25.46
CA ASN A 169 2.81 11.10 -25.96
C ASN A 169 4.33 11.14 -25.81
N LEU A 170 4.88 10.56 -24.75
CA LEU A 170 6.30 10.64 -24.39
C LEU A 170 7.02 9.28 -24.47
N GLY A 171 6.26 8.19 -24.43
CA GLY A 171 6.82 6.87 -24.18
C GLY A 171 7.20 6.65 -22.69
N TRP A 172 7.50 5.42 -22.34
CA TRP A 172 7.75 5.05 -20.95
C TRP A 172 9.07 5.64 -20.38
N ARG A 173 10.15 5.73 -21.19
CA ARG A 173 11.44 6.26 -20.75
C ARG A 173 11.38 7.74 -20.37
N ASP A 174 10.78 8.56 -21.22
CA ASP A 174 10.65 10.00 -20.96
C ASP A 174 9.64 10.26 -19.84
N THR A 175 8.63 9.41 -19.70
CA THR A 175 7.71 9.48 -18.54
C THR A 175 8.44 9.24 -17.23
N TYR A 176 9.33 8.26 -17.13
CA TYR A 176 10.14 8.05 -15.93
C TYR A 176 11.14 9.19 -15.68
N THR A 177 11.67 9.80 -16.75
CA THR A 177 12.48 11.01 -16.64
C THR A 177 11.65 12.18 -16.07
N LEU A 178 10.40 12.34 -16.51
CA LEU A 178 9.46 13.32 -15.96
C LEU A 178 9.18 13.04 -14.47
N TYR A 179 8.97 11.77 -14.07
CA TYR A 179 8.78 11.41 -12.66
C TYR A 179 9.99 11.78 -11.80
N ALA A 180 11.20 11.55 -12.30
CA ALA A 180 12.41 12.00 -11.63
C ALA A 180 12.43 13.53 -11.49
N GLY A 181 12.07 14.26 -12.55
CA GLY A 181 11.95 15.73 -12.53
C GLY A 181 10.95 16.23 -11.49
N VAL A 182 9.79 15.60 -11.39
CA VAL A 182 8.76 15.93 -10.37
C VAL A 182 9.29 15.69 -8.96
N ILE A 183 9.99 14.58 -8.73
CA ILE A 183 10.59 14.31 -7.42
C ILE A 183 11.61 15.39 -7.05
N VAL A 184 12.52 15.73 -7.97
CA VAL A 184 13.60 16.71 -7.72
C VAL A 184 13.05 18.12 -7.58
N ALA A 185 12.11 18.53 -8.45
CA ALA A 185 11.63 19.91 -8.50
C ALA A 185 10.51 20.21 -7.49
N LEU A 186 9.70 19.23 -7.10
CA LEU A 186 8.54 19.44 -6.23
C LEU A 186 8.66 18.71 -4.90
N ILE A 187 8.88 17.38 -4.91
CA ILE A 187 8.81 16.59 -3.68
C ILE A 187 10.02 16.83 -2.77
N LEU A 188 11.21 16.93 -3.35
CA LEU A 188 12.46 17.13 -2.59
C LEU A 188 12.50 18.49 -1.90
N PRO A 189 12.22 19.64 -2.58
CA PRO A 189 12.11 20.94 -1.92
C PRO A 189 10.97 21.01 -0.89
N ALA A 190 9.80 20.44 -1.22
CA ALA A 190 8.68 20.37 -0.28
C ALA A 190 9.05 19.58 0.98
N THR A 191 9.77 18.45 0.84
CA THR A 191 10.29 17.67 1.97
C THR A 191 11.24 18.52 2.84
N TRP A 192 12.17 19.21 2.21
CA TRP A 192 13.14 20.05 2.92
C TRP A 192 12.46 21.15 3.73
N LEU A 193 11.46 21.81 3.16
CA LEU A 193 10.76 22.94 3.76
C LEU A 193 9.72 22.50 4.79
N MET A 194 8.92 21.48 4.47
CA MET A 194 7.71 21.14 5.23
C MET A 194 7.95 20.04 6.27
N VAL A 195 8.91 19.12 6.11
CA VAL A 195 9.08 18.04 7.06
C VAL A 195 9.79 18.52 8.30
N LYS A 196 9.06 18.60 9.41
CA LYS A 196 9.57 18.80 10.76
C LYS A 196 9.32 17.51 11.55
N GLN A 197 10.33 17.05 12.26
CA GLN A 197 10.28 15.74 12.92
C GLN A 197 9.23 15.69 14.02
N ASP A 198 9.21 16.71 14.87
CA ASP A 198 8.37 16.77 16.07
C ASP A 198 7.77 18.17 16.24
N PRO A 199 6.58 18.29 16.86
CA PRO A 199 5.97 19.57 17.19
C PRO A 199 6.87 20.46 18.04
N ALA A 200 7.67 19.87 18.94
CA ALA A 200 8.56 20.57 19.83
C ALA A 200 9.58 21.47 19.10
N VAL A 201 9.99 21.13 17.89
CA VAL A 201 10.89 21.95 17.05
C VAL A 201 10.29 23.34 16.73
N LEU A 202 8.95 23.44 16.73
CA LEU A 202 8.21 24.67 16.50
C LEU A 202 7.57 25.22 17.80
N GLY A 203 7.96 24.72 18.98
CA GLY A 203 7.35 25.09 20.26
C GLY A 203 5.89 24.70 20.39
N GLN A 204 5.43 23.72 19.61
CA GLN A 204 4.06 23.20 19.64
C GLN A 204 4.02 21.84 20.36
N TYR A 205 2.84 21.45 20.78
CA TYR A 205 2.56 20.11 21.28
C TYR A 205 1.71 19.31 20.27
N PRO A 206 1.68 17.98 20.38
CA PRO A 206 0.80 17.15 19.55
C PRO A 206 -0.65 17.63 19.59
N ASP A 207 -1.35 17.54 18.47
CA ASP A 207 -2.71 18.07 18.25
C ASP A 207 -2.84 19.61 18.42
N GLY A 208 -1.74 20.35 18.64
CA GLY A 208 -1.76 21.79 18.93
C GLY A 208 -2.26 22.11 20.35
N ASP A 209 -2.20 21.17 21.26
CA ASP A 209 -2.64 21.35 22.65
C ASP A 209 -1.77 22.41 23.35
N PRO A 210 -2.33 23.18 24.30
CA PRO A 210 -1.62 24.27 25.00
C PRO A 210 -0.61 23.77 26.04
N ALA A 211 -0.61 22.50 26.37
CA ALA A 211 0.23 21.88 27.39
C ALA A 211 0.80 20.54 26.89
N PRO A 212 1.93 20.08 27.44
CA PRO A 212 2.45 18.77 27.13
C PRO A 212 1.35 17.73 27.41
N PRO A 213 1.25 16.66 26.55
CA PRO A 213 0.30 15.60 26.78
C PRO A 213 0.49 15.10 28.21
N LYS A 214 -0.60 15.02 28.99
CA LYS A 214 -0.55 14.35 30.27
C LYS A 214 0.02 12.96 30.01
N GLN A 215 1.21 12.72 30.50
CA GLN A 215 1.79 11.39 30.51
C GLN A 215 0.77 10.50 31.22
N HIS A 216 -0.04 9.78 30.47
CA HIS A 216 -0.55 8.56 31.02
C HIS A 216 0.70 7.75 31.28
N ASN A 217 0.97 7.54 32.58
CA ASN A 217 2.03 6.69 33.09
C ASN A 217 1.79 5.21 32.69
N THR A 218 1.72 4.94 31.42
CA THR A 218 2.17 3.70 30.85
C THR A 218 3.67 3.90 30.63
N ALA A 219 4.42 3.84 31.73
CA ALA A 219 5.87 3.75 31.68
C ALA A 219 6.25 2.72 30.60
N PRO A 220 7.16 3.06 29.68
CA PRO A 220 7.76 2.02 28.83
C PRO A 220 8.71 1.21 29.71
N GLY A 221 8.18 0.39 30.61
CA GLY A 221 8.99 -0.33 31.56
C GLY A 221 8.27 -1.26 32.54
N SER A 222 6.94 -1.26 32.62
CA SER A 222 6.24 -2.13 33.57
C SER A 222 5.65 -3.42 33.00
N GLU A 223 5.68 -3.65 31.66
CA GLU A 223 5.63 -5.03 31.20
C GLU A 223 7.01 -5.65 31.41
N LYS A 224 7.17 -6.36 32.53
CA LYS A 224 8.25 -7.31 32.71
C LYS A 224 8.50 -7.99 31.38
N SER A 225 9.73 -7.94 30.90
CA SER A 225 10.18 -8.56 29.64
C SER A 225 9.82 -10.06 29.64
N GLN A 226 8.58 -10.37 29.32
CA GLN A 226 8.27 -11.68 28.80
C GLN A 226 9.12 -11.79 27.54
N GLY A 227 10.11 -12.69 27.57
CA GLY A 227 11.20 -12.68 26.63
C GLY A 227 10.70 -12.55 25.20
N PHE A 228 11.35 -11.71 24.42
CA PHE A 228 11.05 -11.43 23.01
C PHE A 228 10.61 -12.70 22.22
N LYS A 229 11.27 -13.82 22.46
CA LYS A 229 10.95 -15.12 21.86
C LYS A 229 9.56 -15.67 22.27
N ALA A 230 9.13 -15.53 23.51
CA ALA A 230 7.86 -16.08 23.98
C ALA A 230 6.65 -15.38 23.33
N THR A 231 6.73 -14.06 23.12
CA THR A 231 5.65 -13.26 22.51
C THR A 231 5.44 -13.58 21.02
N TYR A 232 6.53 -13.73 20.25
CA TYR A 232 6.43 -14.06 18.83
C TYR A 232 5.99 -15.50 18.60
N TRP A 233 6.40 -16.42 19.45
CA TRP A 233 5.99 -17.82 19.38
C TRP A 233 4.49 -18.00 19.64
N GLU A 234 3.92 -17.20 20.55
CA GLU A 234 2.47 -17.15 20.80
C GLU A 234 1.68 -16.77 19.52
N PHE A 235 2.16 -15.78 18.76
CA PHE A 235 1.52 -15.39 17.50
C PHE A 235 1.64 -16.49 16.45
N LEU A 236 2.82 -17.05 16.27
CA LEU A 236 3.11 -18.10 15.29
C LEU A 236 2.38 -19.41 15.58
N SER A 237 2.06 -19.71 16.84
CA SER A 237 1.27 -20.89 17.23
C SER A 237 -0.25 -20.69 17.03
N SER A 238 -0.70 -19.46 16.80
CA SER A 238 -2.13 -19.13 16.64
C SER A 238 -2.66 -19.49 15.24
N LYS A 239 -3.64 -20.39 15.17
CA LYS A 239 -4.36 -20.70 13.93
C LYS A 239 -5.03 -19.47 13.32
N ALA A 240 -5.53 -18.56 14.15
CA ALA A 240 -6.16 -17.31 13.70
C ALA A 240 -5.14 -16.37 13.03
N PHE A 241 -3.89 -16.32 13.54
CA PHE A 241 -2.83 -15.55 12.89
C PHE A 241 -2.56 -16.07 11.48
N TRP A 242 -2.38 -17.37 11.30
CA TRP A 242 -2.14 -17.95 9.97
C TRP A 242 -3.32 -17.82 9.02
N SER A 243 -4.54 -17.92 9.52
CA SER A 243 -5.73 -17.62 8.70
C SER A 243 -5.69 -16.19 8.15
N ILE A 244 -5.32 -15.21 8.97
CA ILE A 244 -5.17 -13.82 8.54
C ILE A 244 -4.01 -13.70 7.54
N VAL A 245 -2.85 -14.30 7.81
CA VAL A 245 -1.69 -14.29 6.89
C VAL A 245 -2.09 -14.81 5.52
N ILE A 246 -2.72 -15.98 5.45
CA ILE A 246 -3.07 -16.62 4.18
C ILE A 246 -4.15 -15.82 3.47
N THR A 247 -5.26 -15.50 4.15
CA THR A 247 -6.37 -14.78 3.52
C THR A 247 -5.95 -13.42 2.98
N PHE A 248 -5.30 -12.60 3.81
CA PHE A 248 -4.88 -11.25 3.39
C PHE A 248 -3.65 -11.31 2.48
N GLY A 249 -2.82 -12.35 2.58
CA GLY A 249 -1.73 -12.61 1.63
C GLY A 249 -2.24 -12.89 0.23
N LEU A 250 -3.19 -13.79 0.09
CA LEU A 250 -3.84 -14.08 -1.20
C LEU A 250 -4.53 -12.84 -1.77
N MET A 251 -5.32 -12.13 -0.98
CA MET A 251 -6.00 -10.91 -1.43
C MET A 251 -5.02 -9.82 -1.88
N ASN A 252 -3.94 -9.59 -1.12
CA ASN A 252 -2.93 -8.58 -1.46
C ASN A 252 -2.11 -8.96 -2.69
N GLY A 253 -1.77 -10.23 -2.83
CA GLY A 253 -1.02 -10.74 -3.96
C GLY A 253 -1.81 -10.63 -5.26
N VAL A 254 -3.05 -11.10 -5.27
CA VAL A 254 -3.93 -11.00 -6.45
C VAL A 254 -4.25 -9.54 -6.78
N TYR A 255 -4.40 -8.66 -5.78
CA TYR A 255 -4.51 -7.22 -6.04
C TYR A 255 -3.30 -6.67 -6.81
N SER A 256 -2.09 -7.01 -6.38
CA SER A 256 -0.87 -6.59 -7.09
C SER A 256 -0.80 -7.16 -8.51
N ALA A 257 -1.23 -8.42 -8.70
CA ALA A 257 -1.30 -9.06 -10.01
C ALA A 257 -2.33 -8.36 -10.91
N MET A 258 -3.50 -8.06 -10.38
CA MET A 258 -4.57 -7.36 -11.10
C MET A 258 -4.11 -6.01 -11.62
N ILE A 259 -3.57 -5.12 -10.76
CA ILE A 259 -3.12 -3.79 -11.18
C ILE A 259 -2.05 -3.89 -12.28
N THR A 260 -1.24 -4.95 -12.24
CA THR A 260 -0.13 -5.14 -13.15
C THR A 260 -0.59 -5.71 -14.50
N HIS A 261 -1.44 -6.73 -14.47
CA HIS A 261 -1.77 -7.53 -15.67
C HIS A 261 -3.08 -7.15 -16.34
N LEU A 262 -3.99 -6.44 -15.65
CA LEU A 262 -5.28 -6.06 -16.25
C LEU A 262 -5.13 -5.26 -17.55
N PRO A 263 -4.24 -4.25 -17.65
CA PRO A 263 -4.06 -3.54 -18.92
C PRO A 263 -3.63 -4.48 -20.06
N THR A 264 -2.66 -5.36 -19.80
CA THR A 264 -2.20 -6.30 -20.82
C THR A 264 -3.29 -7.30 -21.22
N TYR A 265 -4.06 -7.82 -20.27
CA TYR A 265 -5.21 -8.72 -20.56
C TYR A 265 -6.24 -8.04 -21.47
N LEU A 266 -6.64 -6.81 -21.14
CA LEU A 266 -7.64 -6.05 -21.90
C LEU A 266 -7.17 -5.72 -23.31
N THR A 267 -5.90 -5.33 -23.47
CA THR A 267 -5.36 -4.97 -24.77
C THR A 267 -5.01 -6.17 -25.64
N SER A 268 -4.44 -7.24 -25.07
CA SER A 268 -3.96 -8.38 -25.85
C SER A 268 -5.01 -9.47 -26.12
N GLU A 269 -5.99 -9.66 -25.25
CA GLU A 269 -6.98 -10.73 -25.39
C GLU A 269 -8.38 -10.21 -25.70
N LEU A 270 -8.77 -9.07 -25.18
CA LEU A 270 -10.10 -8.50 -25.39
C LEU A 270 -10.13 -7.37 -26.43
N ASN A 271 -8.97 -6.95 -26.97
CA ASN A 271 -8.82 -5.90 -27.98
C ASN A 271 -9.41 -4.53 -27.56
N PHE A 272 -9.44 -4.23 -26.28
CA PHE A 272 -9.73 -2.89 -25.77
C PHE A 272 -8.49 -2.00 -25.88
N ASP A 273 -8.69 -0.69 -25.89
CA ASP A 273 -7.58 0.23 -25.88
C ASP A 273 -6.99 0.40 -24.45
N LEU A 274 -5.85 1.07 -24.37
CA LEU A 274 -5.16 1.28 -23.10
C LEU A 274 -5.91 2.28 -22.20
N TYR A 275 -6.71 3.19 -22.76
CA TYR A 275 -7.57 4.08 -21.99
C TYR A 275 -8.70 3.32 -21.31
N ASP A 276 -9.35 2.38 -22.01
CA ASP A 276 -10.37 1.51 -21.41
C ASP A 276 -9.83 0.77 -20.21
N ALA A 277 -8.61 0.22 -20.33
CA ALA A 277 -7.93 -0.45 -19.23
C ALA A 277 -7.63 0.50 -18.06
N SER A 278 -7.19 1.72 -18.37
CA SER A 278 -6.88 2.71 -17.35
C SER A 278 -8.12 3.23 -16.63
N TYR A 279 -9.24 3.40 -17.31
CA TYR A 279 -10.53 3.75 -16.71
C TYR A 279 -11.03 2.66 -15.75
N LEU A 280 -10.91 1.38 -16.13
CA LEU A 280 -11.28 0.26 -15.24
C LEU A 280 -10.43 0.24 -13.97
N LEU A 281 -9.13 0.48 -14.06
CA LEU A 281 -8.27 0.63 -12.89
C LEU A 281 -8.68 1.83 -12.02
N GLY A 282 -9.04 2.95 -12.65
CA GLY A 282 -9.56 4.13 -11.96
C GLY A 282 -10.87 3.85 -11.22
N ILE A 283 -11.80 3.13 -11.87
CA ILE A 283 -13.05 2.68 -11.27
C ILE A 283 -12.78 1.79 -10.05
N ALA A 284 -11.88 0.80 -10.18
CA ALA A 284 -11.49 -0.04 -9.07
C ALA A 284 -10.89 0.79 -7.91
N GLY A 285 -10.06 1.81 -8.22
CA GLY A 285 -9.53 2.76 -7.24
C GLY A 285 -10.63 3.55 -6.50
N GLY A 286 -11.64 4.04 -7.24
CA GLY A 286 -12.79 4.74 -6.68
C GLY A 286 -13.61 3.86 -5.75
N PHE A 287 -13.95 2.65 -6.18
CA PHE A 287 -14.68 1.69 -5.35
C PHE A 287 -13.85 1.19 -4.16
N ALA A 288 -12.52 1.24 -4.23
CA ALA A 288 -11.68 0.94 -3.07
C ALA A 288 -11.83 1.98 -1.94
N ILE A 289 -12.11 3.24 -2.26
CA ILE A 289 -12.44 4.24 -1.23
C ILE A 289 -13.78 3.90 -0.58
N ALA A 290 -14.81 3.57 -1.37
CA ALA A 290 -16.10 3.12 -0.85
C ALA A 290 -15.96 1.85 -0.01
N GLY A 291 -15.15 0.88 -0.45
CA GLY A 291 -14.86 -0.35 0.27
C GLY A 291 -14.24 -0.14 1.65
N LYS A 292 -13.38 0.87 1.83
CA LYS A 292 -12.83 1.24 3.15
C LYS A 292 -13.93 1.61 4.13
N VAL A 293 -14.90 2.40 3.67
CA VAL A 293 -16.02 2.87 4.49
C VAL A 293 -17.01 1.73 4.75
N VAL A 294 -17.46 1.04 3.70
CA VAL A 294 -18.48 -0.01 3.78
C VAL A 294 -18.00 -1.19 4.62
N LEU A 295 -16.82 -1.74 4.30
CA LEU A 295 -16.30 -2.90 5.05
C LEU A 295 -15.82 -2.52 6.45
N GLY A 296 -15.33 -1.28 6.64
CA GLY A 296 -15.08 -0.74 7.98
C GLY A 296 -16.35 -0.67 8.82
N TRP A 297 -17.43 -0.10 8.27
CA TRP A 297 -18.74 -0.06 8.91
C TRP A 297 -19.31 -1.46 9.19
N MET A 298 -19.13 -2.39 8.25
CA MET A 298 -19.53 -3.79 8.45
C MET A 298 -18.78 -4.44 9.61
N MET A 299 -17.49 -4.15 9.80
CA MET A 299 -16.71 -4.65 10.94
C MET A 299 -17.27 -4.15 12.28
N ASP A 300 -17.86 -2.97 12.32
CA ASP A 300 -18.44 -2.40 13.54
C ASP A 300 -19.86 -2.92 13.83
N ARG A 301 -20.60 -3.29 12.79
CA ARG A 301 -22.03 -3.68 12.91
C ARG A 301 -22.25 -5.18 12.86
N PHE A 302 -21.48 -5.89 12.06
CA PHE A 302 -21.64 -7.32 11.79
C PHE A 302 -20.51 -8.15 12.40
N ASN A 303 -20.64 -9.46 12.29
CA ASN A 303 -19.61 -10.40 12.65
C ASN A 303 -18.37 -10.21 11.76
N ALA A 304 -17.18 -10.25 12.38
CA ALA A 304 -15.89 -10.10 11.69
C ALA A 304 -15.72 -11.13 10.56
N ARG A 305 -16.17 -12.37 10.79
CA ARG A 305 -16.14 -13.43 9.77
C ARG A 305 -16.99 -13.05 8.55
N ALA A 306 -18.22 -12.58 8.74
CA ALA A 306 -19.11 -12.18 7.66
C ALA A 306 -18.48 -11.06 6.82
N THR A 307 -17.83 -10.09 7.46
CA THR A 307 -17.15 -8.99 6.77
C THR A 307 -15.94 -9.47 5.94
N VAL A 308 -15.13 -10.39 6.47
CA VAL A 308 -14.02 -10.99 5.70
C VAL A 308 -14.55 -11.79 4.52
N LEU A 309 -15.56 -12.62 4.74
CA LEU A 309 -16.16 -13.43 3.69
C LEU A 309 -16.81 -12.59 2.60
N SER A 310 -17.46 -11.47 2.94
CA SER A 310 -18.03 -10.55 1.94
C SER A 310 -16.94 -9.89 1.07
N ALA A 311 -15.79 -9.53 1.66
CA ALA A 311 -14.66 -9.01 0.90
C ALA A 311 -14.07 -10.08 -0.05
N VAL A 312 -13.88 -11.31 0.44
CA VAL A 312 -13.40 -12.44 -0.37
C VAL A 312 -14.40 -12.79 -1.49
N ALA A 313 -15.71 -12.78 -1.18
CA ALA A 313 -16.76 -13.03 -2.16
C ALA A 313 -16.78 -11.96 -3.26
N ALA A 314 -16.56 -10.68 -2.92
CA ALA A 314 -16.47 -9.61 -3.91
C ALA A 314 -15.29 -9.83 -4.87
N TYR A 315 -14.12 -10.23 -4.36
CA TYR A 315 -12.99 -10.60 -5.19
C TYR A 315 -13.24 -11.82 -6.08
N PHE A 316 -13.82 -12.88 -5.50
CA PHE A 316 -14.14 -14.10 -6.23
C PHE A 316 -15.11 -13.81 -7.37
N LEU A 317 -16.21 -13.12 -7.08
CA LEU A 317 -17.22 -12.74 -8.08
C LEU A 317 -16.64 -11.84 -9.17
N SER A 318 -15.82 -10.85 -8.79
CA SER A 318 -15.09 -10.02 -9.73
C SER A 318 -14.25 -10.86 -10.69
N THR A 319 -13.48 -11.80 -10.15
CA THR A 319 -12.62 -12.68 -10.95
C THR A 319 -13.43 -13.55 -11.91
N VAL A 320 -14.55 -14.11 -11.44
CA VAL A 320 -15.46 -14.91 -12.30
C VAL A 320 -16.04 -14.05 -13.43
N ILE A 321 -16.39 -12.79 -13.16
CA ILE A 321 -16.86 -11.86 -14.19
C ILE A 321 -15.74 -11.57 -15.18
N PHE A 322 -14.50 -11.25 -14.74
CA PHE A 322 -13.38 -11.01 -15.65
C PHE A 322 -13.10 -12.20 -16.59
N MET A 323 -13.24 -13.46 -16.11
CA MET A 323 -13.06 -14.65 -16.95
C MET A 323 -14.08 -14.77 -18.08
N ASN A 324 -15.29 -14.25 -17.88
CA ASN A 324 -16.44 -14.49 -18.78
C ASN A 324 -16.96 -13.20 -19.42
N ALA A 325 -16.38 -12.05 -19.13
CA ALA A 325 -16.90 -10.77 -19.60
C ALA A 325 -16.59 -10.57 -21.08
N SER A 326 -17.64 -10.44 -21.87
CA SER A 326 -17.59 -10.07 -23.29
C SER A 326 -17.95 -8.59 -23.54
N SER A 327 -18.42 -7.89 -22.53
CA SER A 327 -18.84 -6.47 -22.64
C SER A 327 -18.12 -5.59 -21.63
N TYR A 328 -17.84 -4.36 -22.05
CA TYR A 328 -17.19 -3.36 -21.18
C TYR A 328 -18.00 -3.04 -19.91
N SER A 329 -19.33 -3.07 -19.99
CA SER A 329 -20.20 -2.87 -18.84
C SER A 329 -20.00 -3.94 -17.73
N LEU A 330 -19.81 -5.20 -18.12
CA LEU A 330 -19.51 -6.26 -17.16
C LEU A 330 -18.12 -6.09 -16.54
N LEU A 331 -17.15 -5.62 -17.32
CA LEU A 331 -15.80 -5.29 -16.81
C LEU A 331 -15.83 -4.14 -15.79
N ILE A 332 -16.71 -3.12 -15.98
CA ILE A 332 -16.95 -2.07 -14.99
C ILE A 332 -17.46 -2.65 -13.67
N VAL A 333 -18.42 -3.56 -13.71
CA VAL A 333 -18.96 -4.23 -12.52
C VAL A 333 -17.86 -5.05 -11.83
N ALA A 334 -17.08 -5.80 -12.61
CA ALA A 334 -15.95 -6.56 -12.08
C ALA A 334 -14.91 -5.68 -11.40
N ALA A 335 -14.50 -4.58 -12.03
CA ALA A 335 -13.57 -3.61 -11.47
C ALA A 335 -14.10 -2.96 -10.19
N GLY A 336 -15.40 -2.63 -10.13
CA GLY A 336 -16.07 -2.10 -8.94
C GLY A 336 -16.05 -3.10 -7.77
N LEU A 337 -16.43 -4.35 -8.02
CA LEU A 337 -16.39 -5.42 -7.00
C LEU A 337 -14.98 -5.67 -6.49
N PHE A 338 -14.00 -5.66 -7.40
CA PHE A 338 -12.59 -5.83 -7.04
C PHE A 338 -12.12 -4.69 -6.12
N GLY A 339 -12.45 -3.46 -6.49
CA GLY A 339 -12.14 -2.28 -5.70
C GLY A 339 -12.78 -2.32 -4.32
N LEU A 340 -14.07 -2.65 -4.22
CA LEU A 340 -14.76 -2.80 -2.93
C LEU A 340 -14.07 -3.80 -2.00
N GLY A 341 -13.71 -4.98 -2.51
CA GLY A 341 -13.01 -6.00 -1.75
C GLY A 341 -11.65 -5.51 -1.25
N PHE A 342 -10.87 -4.86 -2.12
CA PHE A 342 -9.55 -4.32 -1.77
C PHE A 342 -9.62 -3.20 -0.74
N GLY A 343 -10.57 -2.28 -0.88
CA GLY A 343 -10.68 -1.12 0.00
C GLY A 343 -10.78 -1.49 1.47
N GLY A 344 -11.54 -2.53 1.80
CA GLY A 344 -11.72 -3.00 3.17
C GLY A 344 -10.54 -3.77 3.76
N MET A 345 -9.58 -4.19 2.94
CA MET A 345 -8.52 -5.09 3.36
C MET A 345 -7.71 -4.56 4.55
N VAL A 346 -7.29 -3.29 4.51
CA VAL A 346 -6.47 -2.68 5.57
C VAL A 346 -7.27 -2.44 6.86
N PRO A 347 -8.44 -1.78 6.85
CA PRO A 347 -9.21 -1.57 8.08
C PRO A 347 -9.69 -2.88 8.71
N VAL A 348 -10.21 -3.82 7.92
CA VAL A 348 -10.66 -5.13 8.41
C VAL A 348 -9.53 -5.88 9.09
N ARG A 349 -8.37 -5.97 8.46
CA ARG A 349 -7.18 -6.61 9.02
C ARG A 349 -6.74 -5.97 10.34
N SER A 350 -6.72 -4.64 10.39
CA SER A 350 -6.28 -3.91 11.58
C SER A 350 -7.22 -4.15 12.78
N VAL A 351 -8.52 -4.16 12.54
CA VAL A 351 -9.51 -4.46 13.57
C VAL A 351 -9.40 -5.91 14.03
N LEU A 352 -9.23 -6.87 13.12
CA LEU A 352 -9.04 -8.28 13.47
C LEU A 352 -7.81 -8.47 14.37
N LEU A 353 -6.66 -7.90 14.00
CA LEU A 353 -5.43 -8.02 14.78
C LEU A 353 -5.58 -7.41 16.17
N SER A 354 -6.22 -6.24 16.27
CA SER A 354 -6.45 -5.59 17.56
C SER A 354 -7.41 -6.36 18.46
N ARG A 355 -8.44 -7.00 17.89
CA ARG A 355 -9.38 -7.85 18.65
C ARG A 355 -8.77 -9.16 19.10
N LEU A 356 -7.92 -9.78 18.28
CA LEU A 356 -7.30 -11.08 18.59
C LEU A 356 -6.15 -10.98 19.59
N PHE A 357 -5.30 -9.97 19.44
CA PHE A 357 -4.02 -9.89 20.16
C PHE A 357 -3.93 -8.68 21.09
N GLY A 358 -4.97 -7.86 21.14
CA GLY A 358 -5.03 -6.65 21.95
C GLY A 358 -4.31 -5.45 21.32
N VAL A 359 -4.75 -4.25 21.69
CA VAL A 359 -4.22 -2.99 21.17
C VAL A 359 -2.75 -2.78 21.53
N ALA A 360 -2.34 -3.21 22.73
CA ALA A 360 -0.95 -3.07 23.20
C ALA A 360 0.05 -3.88 22.37
N ARG A 361 -0.36 -5.03 21.82
CA ARG A 361 0.48 -5.92 20.99
C ARG A 361 0.32 -5.70 19.49
N PHE A 362 -0.60 -4.81 19.09
CA PHE A 362 -0.97 -4.58 17.69
C PHE A 362 0.23 -4.30 16.78
N SER A 363 1.11 -3.38 17.17
CA SER A 363 2.27 -2.99 16.34
C SER A 363 3.23 -4.17 16.09
N ARG A 364 3.46 -5.00 17.10
CA ARG A 364 4.33 -6.20 17.00
C ARG A 364 3.74 -7.24 16.06
N VAL A 365 2.46 -7.55 16.25
CA VAL A 365 1.75 -8.54 15.42
C VAL A 365 1.56 -8.07 13.99
N ASN A 366 1.27 -6.79 13.77
CA ASN A 366 1.13 -6.23 12.43
C ASN A 366 2.48 -6.18 11.69
N GLY A 367 3.58 -5.92 12.38
CA GLY A 367 4.93 -6.00 11.82
C GLY A 367 5.28 -7.42 11.39
N LEU A 368 5.02 -8.42 12.25
CA LEU A 368 5.21 -9.84 11.94
C LEU A 368 4.36 -10.28 10.75
N LEU A 369 3.09 -9.89 10.73
CA LEU A 369 2.18 -10.16 9.62
C LEU A 369 2.72 -9.59 8.31
N SER A 370 3.20 -8.34 8.31
CA SER A 370 3.74 -7.69 7.12
C SER A 370 4.94 -8.45 6.53
N PHE A 371 5.77 -9.04 7.36
CA PHE A 371 6.86 -9.92 6.92
C PHE A 371 6.32 -11.16 6.20
N PHE A 372 5.31 -11.84 6.78
CA PHE A 372 4.71 -13.01 6.16
C PHE A 372 3.84 -12.71 4.93
N LEU A 373 3.48 -11.44 4.71
CA LEU A 373 2.83 -11.01 3.48
C LEU A 373 3.80 -10.77 2.32
N ALA A 374 5.13 -10.68 2.57
CA ALA A 374 6.11 -10.43 1.53
C ALA A 374 6.06 -11.46 0.37
N PRO A 375 5.93 -12.78 0.60
CA PRO A 375 5.82 -13.77 -0.48
C PRO A 375 4.59 -13.56 -1.39
N ALA A 376 3.56 -12.86 -0.91
CA ALA A 376 2.38 -12.57 -1.74
C ALA A 376 2.71 -11.70 -2.97
N THR A 377 3.84 -11.00 -2.97
CA THR A 377 4.31 -10.22 -4.14
C THR A 377 4.60 -11.10 -5.36
N PHE A 378 4.88 -12.38 -5.17
CA PHE A 378 5.11 -13.34 -6.24
C PHE A 378 3.83 -13.76 -7.00
N TRP A 379 2.64 -13.35 -6.55
CA TRP A 379 1.41 -13.53 -7.33
C TRP A 379 1.47 -12.83 -8.69
N VAL A 380 2.22 -11.72 -8.80
CA VAL A 380 2.46 -11.06 -10.10
C VAL A 380 3.23 -12.00 -11.03
N LEU A 381 4.31 -12.64 -10.53
CA LEU A 381 5.08 -13.62 -11.29
C LEU A 381 4.25 -14.85 -11.66
N ILE A 382 3.50 -15.43 -10.70
CA ILE A 382 2.65 -16.59 -10.94
C ILE A 382 1.64 -16.29 -12.05
N THR A 383 1.02 -15.11 -12.05
CA THR A 383 0.06 -14.69 -13.06
C THR A 383 0.70 -14.59 -14.45
N GLY A 384 1.87 -13.93 -14.54
CA GLY A 384 2.60 -13.81 -15.80
C GLY A 384 3.03 -15.17 -16.35
N TYR A 385 3.59 -16.03 -15.50
CA TYR A 385 4.01 -17.38 -15.87
C TYR A 385 2.85 -18.24 -16.37
N VAL A 386 1.72 -18.25 -15.64
CA VAL A 386 0.54 -19.02 -16.06
C VAL A 386 0.03 -18.50 -17.41
N ALA A 387 -0.03 -17.20 -17.61
CA ALA A 387 -0.48 -16.60 -18.86
C ALA A 387 0.46 -16.89 -20.03
N ASP A 388 1.77 -16.99 -19.82
CA ASP A 388 2.73 -17.37 -20.87
C ASP A 388 2.63 -18.85 -21.24
N VAL A 389 2.56 -19.75 -20.24
CA VAL A 389 2.51 -21.19 -20.48
C VAL A 389 1.18 -21.61 -21.11
N THR A 390 0.08 -20.98 -20.74
CA THR A 390 -1.27 -21.34 -21.22
C THR A 390 -1.72 -20.53 -22.43
N GLY A 391 -1.01 -19.44 -22.74
CA GLY A 391 -1.36 -18.53 -23.83
C GLY A 391 -2.53 -17.58 -23.50
N THR A 392 -3.11 -17.64 -22.29
CA THR A 392 -4.26 -16.82 -21.90
C THR A 392 -4.24 -16.43 -20.43
N TYR A 393 -4.74 -15.25 -20.11
CA TYR A 393 -4.98 -14.79 -18.73
C TYR A 393 -6.18 -15.47 -18.07
N VAL A 394 -7.10 -16.07 -18.83
CA VAL A 394 -8.27 -16.77 -18.26
C VAL A 394 -7.84 -17.87 -17.28
N THR A 395 -6.80 -18.65 -17.62
CA THR A 395 -6.25 -19.66 -16.71
C THR A 395 -5.65 -19.04 -15.44
N ALA A 396 -4.98 -17.89 -15.55
CA ALA A 396 -4.48 -17.18 -14.37
C ALA A 396 -5.63 -16.69 -13.46
N PHE A 397 -6.73 -16.24 -14.04
CA PHE A 397 -7.93 -15.87 -13.27
C PHE A 397 -8.60 -17.08 -12.61
N GLN A 398 -8.57 -18.26 -13.23
CA GLN A 398 -9.01 -19.52 -12.58
C GLN A 398 -8.16 -19.82 -11.34
N VAL A 399 -6.84 -19.62 -11.42
CA VAL A 399 -5.94 -19.76 -10.27
C VAL A 399 -6.30 -18.75 -9.18
N TRP A 400 -6.63 -17.50 -9.54
CA TRP A 400 -7.09 -16.49 -8.57
C TRP A 400 -8.42 -16.90 -7.91
N ALA A 401 -9.37 -17.39 -8.70
CA ALA A 401 -10.66 -17.87 -8.17
C ALA A 401 -10.47 -19.01 -7.17
N CYS A 402 -9.61 -19.98 -7.48
CA CYS A 402 -9.22 -21.04 -6.54
C CYS A 402 -8.56 -20.48 -5.26
N ALA A 403 -7.69 -19.50 -5.40
CA ALA A 403 -7.05 -18.84 -4.25
C ALA A 403 -8.08 -18.12 -3.36
N PHE A 404 -9.07 -17.42 -3.93
CA PHE A 404 -10.13 -16.79 -3.16
C PHE A 404 -11.10 -17.82 -2.54
N ALA A 405 -11.43 -18.90 -3.23
CA ALA A 405 -12.20 -19.99 -2.65
C ALA A 405 -11.47 -20.61 -1.44
N LEU A 406 -10.16 -20.82 -1.55
CA LEU A 406 -9.31 -21.29 -0.45
C LEU A 406 -9.27 -20.26 0.70
N ALA A 407 -9.11 -18.98 0.41
CA ALA A 407 -9.15 -17.90 1.41
C ALA A 407 -10.49 -17.85 2.15
N GLY A 408 -11.61 -18.02 1.42
CA GLY A 408 -12.95 -18.10 1.98
C GLY A 408 -13.13 -19.33 2.89
N LEU A 409 -12.66 -20.49 2.44
CA LEU A 409 -12.71 -21.73 3.22
C LEU A 409 -11.90 -21.59 4.52
N ILE A 410 -10.64 -21.12 4.45
CA ILE A 410 -9.79 -20.93 5.64
C ILE A 410 -10.45 -19.94 6.61
N SER A 411 -10.98 -18.81 6.10
CA SER A 411 -11.65 -17.80 6.94
C SER A 411 -12.96 -18.33 7.55
N SER A 412 -13.62 -19.30 6.91
CA SER A 412 -14.84 -19.93 7.44
C SER A 412 -14.56 -20.98 8.52
N LEU A 413 -13.42 -21.66 8.44
CA LEU A 413 -13.05 -22.73 9.40
C LEU A 413 -12.46 -22.19 10.69
N VAL A 414 -11.79 -21.03 10.64
CA VAL A 414 -11.16 -20.43 11.82
C VAL A 414 -12.17 -19.54 12.56
N ARG A 415 -12.32 -19.73 13.86
CA ARG A 415 -13.12 -18.84 14.71
C ARG A 415 -12.42 -17.50 14.84
N LEU A 416 -12.96 -16.49 14.14
CA LEU A 416 -12.55 -15.10 14.31
C LEU A 416 -13.34 -14.51 15.50
N PRO A 417 -12.73 -13.62 16.30
CA PRO A 417 -13.35 -13.12 17.51
C PRO A 417 -14.59 -12.29 17.21
N ASP A 418 -15.67 -12.61 17.87
CA ASP A 418 -16.89 -11.82 17.88
C ASP A 418 -16.78 -10.63 18.84
N ARG A 419 -17.66 -9.64 18.64
CA ARG A 419 -17.70 -8.39 19.40
C ARG A 419 -17.84 -8.60 20.92
N SER A 420 -18.46 -9.69 21.34
CA SER A 420 -18.69 -10.03 22.75
C SER A 420 -17.41 -10.43 23.52
N GLN A 421 -16.34 -10.82 22.82
CA GLN A 421 -15.08 -11.24 23.43
C GLN A 421 -14.04 -10.13 23.60
N ALA A 422 -14.30 -8.94 23.03
CA ALA A 422 -13.39 -7.79 23.09
C ALA A 422 -13.63 -6.88 24.32
N ILE A 423 -14.60 -7.18 25.19
CA ILE A 423 -14.99 -6.36 26.35
C ILE A 423 -14.70 -7.12 27.68
N ALA A 424 -14.19 -8.32 27.60
CA ALA A 424 -13.65 -9.07 28.73
C ALA A 424 -12.12 -9.06 28.67
#